data_b051c8928b400c2f1b3fc00edcdf8ba9
#
_entry.id   b051c8928b400c2f1b3fc00edcdf8ba9
#
_cell.length_a   1.000
_cell.length_b   1.000
_cell.length_c   1.000
_cell.angle_alpha   90.00
_cell.angle_beta   90.00
_cell.angle_gamma   90.00
#
_symmetry.space_group_name_H-M   'P 1'
#
loop_
_entity.id
_entity.type
_entity.pdbx_description
1 polymer ?
#
loop_
_entity_poly.entity_id
_entity_poly.type
_entity_poly.pdbx_seq_one_letter_code
_entity_poly.pdbx_strand_id
1 'polypeptide(L)'
;MTIRDATEVFSEWALRNRDEGMESGHANSVTEMLNIAIPMLEEPFSAIDVGCGNGWVCRKLQSNDNCSKVVGIDGSIEMINKAKQKSTGEFHLAKLPGWKPSQKFDLIHSMEFLYYLKDPLDMLKVFFGEWLNEKGVLIAGVDHYLENVESHDWPKSLNVHMTTLSEEQWRQGMIDAGFTNVETRRVGIKPGFLGTLAIFGRKG
;
A
#
# COMPACT_ATOMS: atom_id res chain seq x y z
N MET A 1 28.50 3.84 2.62
CA MET A 1 27.71 2.73 3.20
C MET A 1 26.81 2.20 2.09
N THR A 2 26.66 0.88 1.98
CA THR A 2 25.73 0.28 1.01
C THR A 2 24.29 0.56 1.46
N ILE A 3 23.43 1.00 0.55
CA ILE A 3 21.99 1.18 0.81
C ILE A 3 21.39 -0.19 1.15
N ARG A 4 20.64 -0.27 2.25
CA ARG A 4 19.99 -1.49 2.72
C ARG A 4 18.71 -1.78 1.91
N ASP A 5 18.33 -3.04 1.86
CA ASP A 5 17.01 -3.41 1.37
C ASP A 5 15.94 -3.02 2.42
N ALA A 6 14.86 -2.39 1.98
CA ALA A 6 13.77 -2.00 2.88
C ALA A 6 13.17 -3.21 3.60
N THR A 7 13.10 -4.38 2.94
CA THR A 7 12.57 -5.61 3.53
C THR A 7 13.41 -6.11 4.71
N GLU A 8 14.74 -5.86 4.73
CA GLU A 8 15.61 -6.18 5.87
C GLU A 8 15.31 -5.28 7.07
N VAL A 9 15.12 -3.97 6.81
CA VAL A 9 14.78 -3.01 7.88
C VAL A 9 13.43 -3.37 8.51
N PHE A 10 12.42 -3.69 7.70
CA PHE A 10 11.11 -4.09 8.20
C PHE A 10 11.12 -5.45 8.91
N SER A 11 11.97 -6.39 8.50
CA SER A 11 12.19 -7.64 9.23
C SER A 11 12.75 -7.38 10.64
N GLU A 12 13.73 -6.49 10.77
CA GLU A 12 14.25 -6.08 12.09
C GLU A 12 13.16 -5.38 12.94
N TRP A 13 12.31 -4.57 12.33
CA TRP A 13 11.20 -3.91 13.04
C TRP A 13 10.17 -4.92 13.53
N ALA A 14 9.83 -5.91 12.71
CA ALA A 14 8.92 -6.97 13.10
C ALA A 14 9.46 -7.76 14.30
N LEU A 15 10.76 -8.14 14.29
CA LEU A 15 11.41 -8.83 15.40
C LEU A 15 11.42 -8.01 16.70
N ARG A 16 11.35 -6.69 16.61
CA ARG A 16 11.32 -5.77 17.76
C ARG A 16 9.92 -5.24 18.11
N ASN A 17 8.86 -5.78 17.51
CA ASN A 17 7.45 -5.35 17.66
C ASN A 17 7.19 -3.87 17.33
N ARG A 18 8.02 -3.24 16.51
CA ARG A 18 7.81 -1.85 16.06
C ARG A 18 6.69 -1.73 15.03
N ASP A 19 6.32 -2.82 14.38
CA ASP A 19 5.20 -2.92 13.43
C ASP A 19 3.85 -2.58 14.06
N GLU A 20 3.66 -2.81 15.37
CA GLU A 20 2.44 -2.44 16.09
C GLU A 20 2.26 -0.92 16.19
N GLY A 21 3.36 -0.18 16.33
CA GLY A 21 3.34 1.28 16.28
C GLY A 21 2.96 1.83 14.90
N MET A 22 3.35 1.12 13.83
CA MET A 22 2.97 1.49 12.46
C MET A 22 1.46 1.30 12.23
N GLU A 23 0.89 0.20 12.70
CA GLU A 23 -0.56 -0.04 12.64
C GLU A 23 -1.34 1.10 13.31
N SER A 24 -1.00 1.43 14.56
CA SER A 24 -1.68 2.50 15.31
C SER A 24 -1.46 3.88 14.69
N GLY A 25 -0.28 4.14 14.13
CA GLY A 25 0.08 5.41 13.48
C GLY A 25 -0.72 5.68 12.22
N HIS A 26 -1.03 4.65 11.44
CA HIS A 26 -1.70 4.76 10.14
C HIS A 26 -3.20 4.39 10.17
N ALA A 27 -3.74 3.98 11.31
CA ALA A 27 -5.12 3.49 11.42
C ALA A 27 -6.17 4.47 10.87
N ASN A 28 -6.02 5.77 11.15
CA ASN A 28 -6.93 6.79 10.66
C ASN A 28 -6.83 6.96 9.15
N SER A 29 -5.60 7.09 8.61
CA SER A 29 -5.36 7.22 7.17
C SER A 29 -5.96 6.05 6.40
N VAL A 30 -5.70 4.81 6.83
CA VAL A 30 -6.25 3.61 6.18
C VAL A 30 -7.77 3.55 6.31
N THR A 31 -8.35 3.97 7.45
CA THR A 31 -9.80 4.01 7.60
C THR A 31 -10.43 4.96 6.57
N GLU A 32 -9.88 6.16 6.42
CA GLU A 32 -10.35 7.12 5.41
C GLU A 32 -10.12 6.60 3.99
N MET A 33 -8.98 5.96 3.69
CA MET A 33 -8.72 5.34 2.40
C MET A 33 -9.75 4.27 2.05
N LEU A 34 -10.07 3.37 2.98
CA LEU A 34 -11.06 2.33 2.75
C LEU A 34 -12.48 2.90 2.60
N ASN A 35 -12.80 3.97 3.34
CA ASN A 35 -14.07 4.70 3.19
C ASN A 35 -14.21 5.38 1.82
N ILE A 36 -13.09 5.70 1.15
CA ILE A 36 -13.09 6.20 -0.22
C ILE A 36 -13.26 5.03 -1.22
N ALA A 37 -12.46 3.97 -1.05
CA ALA A 37 -12.35 2.92 -2.07
C ALA A 37 -13.54 1.94 -2.07
N ILE A 38 -14.01 1.50 -0.90
CA ILE A 38 -15.06 0.47 -0.81
C ILE A 38 -16.36 0.90 -1.51
N PRO A 39 -16.86 2.14 -1.36
CA PRO A 39 -18.07 2.56 -2.08
C PRO A 39 -17.93 2.62 -3.61
N MET A 40 -16.71 2.56 -4.14
CA MET A 40 -16.45 2.52 -5.58
C MET A 40 -16.52 1.11 -6.18
N LEU A 41 -16.58 0.06 -5.33
CA LEU A 41 -16.56 -1.34 -5.73
C LEU A 41 -17.96 -1.89 -5.97
N GLU A 42 -18.05 -2.91 -6.85
CA GLU A 42 -19.23 -3.78 -6.92
C GLU A 42 -19.12 -4.87 -5.86
N GLU A 43 -20.24 -5.27 -5.28
CA GLU A 43 -20.29 -6.27 -4.21
C GLU A 43 -20.78 -7.64 -4.74
N PRO A 44 -20.22 -8.77 -4.29
CA PRO A 44 -19.07 -8.88 -3.38
C PRO A 44 -17.75 -8.57 -4.10
N PHE A 45 -16.72 -8.15 -3.36
CA PHE A 45 -15.42 -7.83 -3.92
C PHE A 45 -14.28 -8.67 -3.33
N SER A 46 -13.19 -8.79 -4.08
CA SER A 46 -11.92 -9.36 -3.64
C SER A 46 -10.85 -8.29 -3.51
N ALA A 47 -9.90 -8.45 -2.57
CA ALA A 47 -8.88 -7.47 -2.29
C ALA A 47 -7.48 -8.07 -2.19
N ILE A 48 -6.47 -7.29 -2.58
CA ILE A 48 -5.06 -7.54 -2.28
C ILE A 48 -4.46 -6.32 -1.57
N ASP A 49 -3.76 -6.59 -0.46
CA ASP A 49 -3.01 -5.58 0.30
C ASP A 49 -1.52 -5.73 0.00
N VAL A 50 -0.95 -4.73 -0.66
CA VAL A 50 0.43 -4.73 -1.17
C VAL A 50 1.34 -3.97 -0.21
N GLY A 51 2.33 -4.66 0.37
CA GLY A 51 3.10 -4.18 1.52
C GLY A 51 2.28 -4.36 2.81
N CYS A 52 1.66 -5.53 2.97
CA CYS A 52 0.66 -5.76 4.04
C CYS A 52 1.23 -5.77 5.46
N GLY A 53 2.57 -5.78 5.61
CA GLY A 53 3.22 -5.86 6.90
C GLY A 53 2.71 -7.04 7.72
N ASN A 54 2.31 -6.78 8.97
CA ASN A 54 1.74 -7.79 9.89
C ASN A 54 0.28 -8.17 9.58
N GLY A 55 -0.26 -7.76 8.43
CA GLY A 55 -1.58 -8.14 7.93
C GLY A 55 -2.77 -7.41 8.59
N TRP A 56 -2.55 -6.29 9.27
CA TRP A 56 -3.64 -5.60 9.99
C TRP A 56 -4.72 -5.02 9.06
N VAL A 57 -4.35 -4.50 7.88
CA VAL A 57 -5.32 -4.04 6.88
C VAL A 57 -6.08 -5.23 6.29
N CYS A 58 -5.41 -6.36 6.05
CA CYS A 58 -6.08 -7.59 5.62
C CYS A 58 -7.16 -8.00 6.63
N ARG A 59 -6.87 -7.97 7.95
CA ARG A 59 -7.87 -8.26 8.99
C ARG A 59 -9.04 -7.27 8.96
N LYS A 60 -8.75 -5.99 8.74
CA LYS A 60 -9.79 -4.95 8.62
C LYS A 60 -10.68 -5.18 7.40
N LEU A 61 -10.11 -5.55 6.25
CA LEU A 61 -10.87 -5.91 5.05
C LEU A 61 -11.69 -7.18 5.25
N GLN A 62 -11.15 -8.21 5.90
CA GLN A 62 -11.85 -9.46 6.24
C GLN A 62 -13.07 -9.23 7.15
N SER A 63 -13.09 -8.16 7.94
CA SER A 63 -14.26 -7.83 8.78
C SER A 63 -15.40 -7.15 8.02
N ASN A 64 -15.23 -6.89 6.73
CA ASN A 64 -16.29 -6.37 5.86
C ASN A 64 -17.03 -7.55 5.22
N ASP A 65 -18.34 -7.67 5.48
CA ASP A 65 -19.17 -8.77 5.01
C ASP A 65 -19.23 -8.92 3.48
N ASN A 66 -18.97 -7.83 2.75
CA ASN A 66 -18.95 -7.81 1.29
C ASN A 66 -17.57 -8.15 0.70
N CYS A 67 -16.52 -8.28 1.54
CA CYS A 67 -15.19 -8.71 1.09
C CYS A 67 -15.09 -10.24 1.07
N SER A 68 -15.19 -10.81 -0.12
CA SER A 68 -15.22 -12.27 -0.32
C SER A 68 -13.85 -12.95 -0.18
N LYS A 69 -12.77 -12.22 -0.43
CA LYS A 69 -11.39 -12.71 -0.35
C LYS A 69 -10.41 -11.57 -0.10
N VAL A 70 -9.44 -11.82 0.78
CA VAL A 70 -8.29 -10.91 0.98
C VAL A 70 -6.99 -11.69 0.87
N VAL A 71 -6.04 -11.13 0.12
CA VAL A 71 -4.66 -11.61 0.03
C VAL A 71 -3.72 -10.51 0.51
N GLY A 72 -2.77 -10.84 1.36
CA GLY A 72 -1.71 -9.93 1.78
C GLY A 72 -0.35 -10.34 1.20
N ILE A 73 0.42 -9.38 0.73
CA ILE A 73 1.79 -9.61 0.27
C ILE A 73 2.77 -8.64 0.90
N ASP A 74 3.94 -9.16 1.28
CA ASP A 74 5.04 -8.35 1.81
C ASP A 74 6.39 -8.98 1.46
N GLY A 75 7.43 -8.15 1.32
CA GLY A 75 8.79 -8.59 1.04
C GLY A 75 9.57 -9.04 2.28
N SER A 76 9.06 -8.80 3.50
CA SER A 76 9.65 -9.22 4.76
C SER A 76 9.05 -10.53 5.24
N ILE A 77 9.89 -11.56 5.39
CA ILE A 77 9.47 -12.87 5.91
C ILE A 77 8.93 -12.76 7.35
N GLU A 78 9.51 -11.89 8.17
CA GLU A 78 9.10 -11.72 9.55
C GLU A 78 7.73 -11.04 9.65
N MET A 79 7.43 -10.10 8.76
CA MET A 79 6.09 -9.50 8.64
C MET A 79 5.06 -10.55 8.23
N ILE A 80 5.35 -11.35 7.22
CA ILE A 80 4.47 -12.44 6.75
C ILE A 80 4.25 -13.49 7.85
N ASN A 81 5.29 -13.85 8.60
CA ASN A 81 5.15 -14.77 9.73
C ASN A 81 4.20 -14.21 10.80
N LYS A 82 4.31 -12.92 11.14
CA LYS A 82 3.39 -12.25 12.06
C LYS A 82 1.96 -12.18 11.52
N ALA A 83 1.79 -11.85 10.23
CA ALA A 83 0.48 -11.82 9.60
C ALA A 83 -0.24 -13.18 9.70
N LYS A 84 0.47 -14.27 9.39
CA LYS A 84 -0.04 -15.65 9.51
C LYS A 84 -0.36 -16.07 10.95
N GLN A 85 0.35 -15.57 11.94
CA GLN A 85 0.07 -15.84 13.36
C GLN A 85 -1.18 -15.10 13.84
N LYS A 86 -1.45 -13.91 13.33
CA LYS A 86 -2.57 -13.04 13.76
C LYS A 86 -3.87 -13.26 12.99
N SER A 87 -3.85 -14.01 11.86
CA SER A 87 -5.01 -14.23 10.99
C SER A 87 -4.86 -15.51 10.17
N THR A 88 -6.00 -16.13 9.83
CA THR A 88 -6.09 -17.27 8.91
C THR A 88 -6.11 -16.84 7.43
N GLY A 89 -5.87 -15.56 7.13
CA GLY A 89 -5.82 -15.01 5.78
C GLY A 89 -4.74 -15.63 4.89
N GLU A 90 -4.86 -15.38 3.60
CA GLU A 90 -3.87 -15.79 2.60
C GLU A 90 -2.74 -14.75 2.55
N PHE A 91 -1.49 -15.16 2.90
CA PHE A 91 -0.33 -14.28 2.92
C PHE A 91 0.85 -14.89 2.16
N HIS A 92 1.50 -14.09 1.31
CA HIS A 92 2.66 -14.51 0.53
C HIS A 92 3.87 -13.64 0.79
N LEU A 93 5.03 -14.27 0.92
CA LEU A 93 6.31 -13.58 0.80
C LEU A 93 6.52 -13.21 -0.67
N ALA A 94 6.53 -11.93 -0.97
CA ALA A 94 6.55 -11.40 -2.32
C ALA A 94 7.44 -10.17 -2.42
N LYS A 95 8.50 -10.25 -3.22
CA LYS A 95 9.37 -9.12 -3.52
C LYS A 95 9.02 -8.56 -4.90
N LEU A 96 8.51 -7.33 -4.91
CA LEU A 96 8.15 -6.64 -6.14
C LEU A 96 9.38 -5.94 -6.77
N PRO A 97 9.42 -5.83 -8.11
CA PRO A 97 8.36 -6.22 -9.08
C PRO A 97 8.39 -7.70 -9.51
N GLY A 98 9.21 -8.55 -8.92
CA GLY A 98 9.47 -9.94 -9.37
C GLY A 98 8.36 -10.97 -9.04
N TRP A 99 7.26 -10.57 -8.39
CA TRP A 99 6.15 -11.45 -8.05
C TRP A 99 4.84 -10.96 -8.68
N LYS A 100 3.92 -11.87 -8.98
CA LYS A 100 2.57 -11.57 -9.44
C LYS A 100 1.54 -12.52 -8.85
N PRO A 101 0.30 -12.06 -8.61
CA PRO A 101 -0.78 -12.93 -8.13
C PRO A 101 -1.24 -13.89 -9.22
N SER A 102 -1.84 -15.01 -8.80
CA SER A 102 -2.45 -16.00 -9.70
C SER A 102 -3.84 -15.61 -10.20
N GLN A 103 -4.44 -14.56 -9.64
CA GLN A 103 -5.75 -14.02 -9.99
C GLN A 103 -5.75 -12.50 -9.96
N LYS A 104 -6.76 -11.89 -10.55
CA LYS A 104 -7.02 -10.45 -10.44
C LYS A 104 -7.92 -10.16 -9.24
N PHE A 105 -7.94 -8.90 -8.81
CA PHE A 105 -8.68 -8.41 -7.66
C PHE A 105 -9.53 -7.20 -8.02
N ASP A 106 -10.58 -6.97 -7.24
CA ASP A 106 -11.44 -5.80 -7.40
C ASP A 106 -10.88 -4.58 -6.65
N LEU A 107 -10.12 -4.81 -5.58
CA LEU A 107 -9.41 -3.79 -4.83
C LEU A 107 -7.92 -4.12 -4.73
N ILE A 108 -7.08 -3.18 -5.14
CA ILE A 108 -5.67 -3.14 -4.72
C ILE A 108 -5.54 -2.03 -3.69
N HIS A 109 -5.17 -2.40 -2.47
CA HIS A 109 -4.79 -1.48 -1.41
C HIS A 109 -3.27 -1.52 -1.23
N SER A 110 -2.66 -0.38 -0.95
CA SER A 110 -1.25 -0.29 -0.56
C SER A 110 -1.05 0.89 0.39
N MET A 111 -0.37 0.67 1.51
CA MET A 111 -0.02 1.72 2.46
C MET A 111 1.48 1.69 2.75
N GLU A 112 2.14 2.84 2.59
CA GLU A 112 3.56 3.04 2.93
C GLU A 112 4.52 2.06 2.24
N PHE A 113 4.26 1.74 0.96
CA PHE A 113 5.05 0.76 0.23
C PHE A 113 5.63 1.29 -1.09
N LEU A 114 4.82 1.93 -1.95
CA LEU A 114 5.18 2.18 -3.36
C LEU A 114 6.48 2.98 -3.53
N TYR A 115 6.76 3.91 -2.67
CA TYR A 115 7.97 4.73 -2.75
C TYR A 115 9.28 3.97 -2.44
N TYR A 116 9.22 2.73 -1.91
CA TYR A 116 10.41 1.88 -1.80
C TYR A 116 10.83 1.25 -3.13
N LEU A 117 9.96 1.27 -4.14
CA LEU A 117 10.28 0.81 -5.48
C LEU A 117 11.13 1.86 -6.21
N LYS A 118 12.05 1.41 -7.08
CA LYS A 118 12.83 2.31 -7.95
C LYS A 118 11.94 2.98 -8.99
N ASP A 119 10.99 2.21 -9.51
CA ASP A 119 10.07 2.63 -10.57
C ASP A 119 8.61 2.39 -10.13
N PRO A 120 8.10 3.18 -9.17
CA PRO A 120 6.74 2.97 -8.65
C PRO A 120 5.65 3.22 -9.70
N LEU A 121 5.90 4.11 -10.67
CA LEU A 121 4.93 4.40 -11.73
C LEU A 121 4.78 3.23 -12.71
N ASP A 122 5.85 2.47 -12.96
CA ASP A 122 5.73 1.23 -13.74
C ASP A 122 4.95 0.16 -12.99
N MET A 123 5.02 0.14 -11.66
CA MET A 123 4.19 -0.77 -10.86
C MET A 123 2.70 -0.42 -10.95
N LEU A 124 2.34 0.86 -11.08
CA LEU A 124 0.94 1.27 -11.32
C LEU A 124 0.41 0.70 -12.64
N LYS A 125 1.22 0.65 -13.70
CA LYS A 125 0.86 0.04 -15.00
C LYS A 125 0.63 -1.47 -14.85
N VAL A 126 1.48 -2.15 -14.08
CA VAL A 126 1.33 -3.58 -13.79
C VAL A 126 0.05 -3.83 -12.99
N PHE A 127 -0.24 -3.04 -11.97
CA PHE A 127 -1.48 -3.12 -11.21
C PHE A 127 -2.71 -2.98 -12.12
N PHE A 128 -2.72 -1.96 -12.97
CA PHE A 128 -3.81 -1.71 -13.92
C PHE A 128 -3.98 -2.87 -14.92
N GLY A 129 -2.92 -3.28 -15.58
CA GLY A 129 -2.98 -4.26 -16.67
C GLY A 129 -3.17 -5.70 -16.22
N GLU A 130 -2.46 -6.09 -15.16
CA GLU A 130 -2.32 -7.49 -14.81
C GLU A 130 -3.07 -7.89 -13.53
N TRP A 131 -3.24 -6.99 -12.53
CA TRP A 131 -3.72 -7.35 -11.21
C TRP A 131 -5.17 -6.94 -10.92
N LEU A 132 -5.68 -5.89 -11.60
CA LEU A 132 -7.05 -5.43 -11.43
C LEU A 132 -8.02 -6.09 -12.39
N ASN A 133 -9.18 -6.47 -11.86
CA ASN A 133 -10.38 -6.76 -12.64
C ASN A 133 -10.89 -5.49 -13.33
N GLU A 134 -11.71 -5.64 -14.38
CA GLU A 134 -12.47 -4.53 -14.95
C GLU A 134 -13.36 -3.91 -13.86
N LYS A 135 -13.45 -2.60 -13.83
CA LYS A 135 -14.11 -1.79 -12.80
C LYS A 135 -13.42 -1.83 -11.42
N GLY A 136 -12.29 -2.51 -11.30
CA GLY A 136 -11.52 -2.56 -10.05
C GLY A 136 -10.92 -1.21 -9.68
N VAL A 137 -10.57 -1.07 -8.41
CA VAL A 137 -10.07 0.17 -7.80
C VAL A 137 -8.67 -0.06 -7.25
N LEU A 138 -7.77 0.87 -7.53
CA LEU A 138 -6.51 1.01 -6.80
C LEU A 138 -6.63 2.17 -5.84
N ILE A 139 -6.21 1.97 -4.58
CA ILE A 139 -5.95 3.03 -3.62
C ILE A 139 -4.60 2.80 -2.95
N ALA A 140 -3.72 3.79 -3.03
CA ALA A 140 -2.40 3.75 -2.41
C ALA A 140 -2.20 4.98 -1.52
N GLY A 141 -1.61 4.78 -0.35
CA GLY A 141 -1.23 5.84 0.59
C GLY A 141 0.28 5.92 0.72
N VAL A 142 0.82 7.12 0.65
CA VAL A 142 2.25 7.41 0.83
C VAL A 142 2.43 8.61 1.75
N ASP A 143 3.35 8.49 2.73
CA ASP A 143 3.75 9.61 3.59
C ASP A 143 5.06 10.24 3.09
N HIS A 144 5.87 9.49 2.30
CA HIS A 144 7.04 10.04 1.64
C HIS A 144 6.67 10.56 0.25
N TYR A 145 6.50 11.88 0.13
CA TYR A 145 6.21 12.59 -1.12
C TYR A 145 6.78 14.01 -1.06
N LEU A 146 6.94 14.64 -2.22
CA LEU A 146 7.70 15.90 -2.37
C LEU A 146 7.16 17.03 -1.47
N GLU A 147 5.83 17.16 -1.33
CA GLU A 147 5.21 18.22 -0.53
C GLU A 147 5.28 17.95 0.98
N ASN A 148 5.60 16.71 1.41
CA ASN A 148 5.84 16.38 2.81
C ASN A 148 7.34 16.48 3.16
N VAL A 149 7.80 17.69 3.38
CA VAL A 149 9.22 18.02 3.62
C VAL A 149 9.79 17.23 4.83
N GLU A 150 8.96 16.94 5.85
CA GLU A 150 9.39 16.20 7.04
C GLU A 150 9.84 14.76 6.72
N SER A 151 9.37 14.19 5.59
CA SER A 151 9.76 12.85 5.14
C SER A 151 11.09 12.82 4.36
N HIS A 152 11.64 13.95 3.96
CA HIS A 152 12.79 13.99 3.05
C HIS A 152 14.08 13.42 3.64
N ASP A 153 14.21 13.40 4.96
CA ASP A 153 15.36 12.80 5.63
C ASP A 153 15.22 11.27 5.87
N TRP A 154 14.06 10.69 5.59
CA TRP A 154 13.79 9.26 5.84
C TRP A 154 14.71 8.31 5.07
N PRO A 155 14.98 8.52 3.75
CA PRO A 155 15.89 7.65 3.00
C PRO A 155 17.27 7.56 3.67
N LYS A 156 17.77 8.69 4.16
CA LYS A 156 19.08 8.78 4.85
C LYS A 156 19.01 8.16 6.23
N SER A 157 17.99 8.47 7.02
CA SER A 157 17.84 8.00 8.40
C SER A 157 17.69 6.49 8.49
N LEU A 158 16.98 5.88 7.54
CA LEU A 158 16.75 4.45 7.46
C LEU A 158 17.81 3.73 6.62
N ASN A 159 18.65 4.48 5.89
CA ASN A 159 19.62 3.97 4.93
C ASN A 159 18.98 3.03 3.89
N VAL A 160 17.82 3.44 3.35
CA VAL A 160 17.07 2.70 2.31
C VAL A 160 16.80 3.59 1.11
N HIS A 161 16.52 2.97 -0.04
CA HIS A 161 16.03 3.69 -1.21
C HIS A 161 14.59 4.15 -0.98
N MET A 162 14.30 5.39 -1.34
CA MET A 162 12.93 5.91 -1.49
C MET A 162 12.86 6.80 -2.72
N THR A 163 11.86 6.59 -3.56
CA THR A 163 11.55 7.43 -4.72
C THR A 163 10.63 8.56 -4.28
N THR A 164 11.11 9.80 -4.38
CA THR A 164 10.33 10.98 -4.01
C THR A 164 9.63 11.52 -5.24
N LEU A 165 8.31 11.45 -5.25
CA LEU A 165 7.46 12.02 -6.30
C LEU A 165 6.54 13.07 -5.69
N SER A 166 6.16 14.07 -6.50
CA SER A 166 5.14 15.05 -6.11
C SER A 166 3.74 14.44 -6.21
N GLU A 167 2.77 15.07 -5.55
CA GLU A 167 1.36 14.72 -5.67
C GLU A 167 0.91 14.67 -7.14
N GLU A 168 1.32 15.65 -7.95
CA GLU A 168 0.99 15.68 -9.38
C GLU A 168 1.66 14.54 -10.16
N GLN A 169 2.90 14.18 -9.84
CA GLN A 169 3.58 13.05 -10.49
C GLN A 169 2.89 11.72 -10.16
N TRP A 170 2.45 11.51 -8.93
CA TRP A 170 1.65 10.36 -8.56
C TRP A 170 0.32 10.32 -9.33
N ARG A 171 -0.40 11.45 -9.36
CA ARG A 171 -1.67 11.58 -10.08
C ARG A 171 -1.51 11.30 -11.58
N GLN A 172 -0.50 11.92 -12.21
CA GLN A 172 -0.23 11.73 -13.63
C GLN A 172 0.18 10.29 -13.93
N GLY A 173 0.99 9.66 -13.05
CA GLY A 173 1.37 8.25 -13.19
C GLY A 173 0.18 7.29 -13.18
N MET A 174 -0.84 7.57 -12.37
CA MET A 174 -2.10 6.81 -12.41
C MET A 174 -2.82 6.98 -13.76
N ILE A 175 -2.92 8.21 -14.26
CA ILE A 175 -3.54 8.52 -15.55
C ILE A 175 -2.78 7.82 -16.68
N ASP A 176 -1.46 7.90 -16.69
CA ASP A 176 -0.60 7.28 -17.70
C ASP A 176 -0.64 5.75 -17.65
N ALA A 177 -0.95 5.17 -16.49
CA ALA A 177 -1.20 3.75 -16.34
C ALA A 177 -2.57 3.30 -16.90
N GLY A 178 -3.49 4.23 -17.17
CA GLY A 178 -4.80 3.97 -17.76
C GLY A 178 -5.99 4.11 -16.80
N PHE A 179 -5.75 4.47 -15.52
CA PHE A 179 -6.83 4.67 -14.56
C PHE A 179 -7.71 5.86 -14.94
N THR A 180 -9.00 5.72 -14.68
CA THR A 180 -10.01 6.78 -14.79
C THR A 180 -10.45 7.26 -13.41
N ASN A 181 -11.08 8.44 -13.35
CA ASN A 181 -11.54 9.07 -12.10
C ASN A 181 -10.39 9.17 -11.07
N VAL A 182 -9.19 9.54 -11.55
CA VAL A 182 -7.99 9.65 -10.72
C VAL A 182 -8.08 10.88 -9.83
N GLU A 183 -8.01 10.66 -8.53
CA GLU A 183 -7.98 11.72 -7.52
C GLU A 183 -6.81 11.47 -6.55
N THR A 184 -6.39 12.57 -5.90
CA THR A 184 -5.51 12.56 -4.75
C THR A 184 -6.21 13.24 -3.58
N ARG A 185 -6.00 12.73 -2.37
CA ARG A 185 -6.50 13.32 -1.11
C ARG A 185 -5.50 13.14 0.00
N ARG A 186 -5.40 14.12 0.86
CA ARG A 186 -4.66 13.98 2.12
C ARG A 186 -5.60 13.46 3.18
N VAL A 187 -5.28 12.30 3.75
CA VAL A 187 -6.06 11.60 4.76
C VAL A 187 -5.29 11.48 6.07
N GLY A 188 -6.00 11.30 7.19
CA GLY A 188 -5.38 11.17 8.49
C GLY A 188 -4.67 12.45 8.98
N ILE A 189 -5.06 13.62 8.50
CA ILE A 189 -4.47 14.91 8.86
C ILE A 189 -4.63 15.16 10.37
N LYS A 190 -3.54 15.60 11.03
CA LYS A 190 -3.55 15.97 12.44
C LYS A 190 -2.50 17.05 12.71
N PRO A 191 -2.52 17.75 13.86
CA PRO A 191 -1.48 18.71 14.20
C PRO A 191 -0.07 18.09 14.09
N GLY A 192 0.80 18.72 13.29
CA GLY A 192 2.16 18.25 13.02
C GLY A 192 2.26 17.09 12.02
N PHE A 193 1.18 16.70 11.36
CA PHE A 193 1.19 15.73 10.28
C PHE A 193 0.32 16.20 9.11
N LEU A 194 0.95 16.39 7.97
CA LEU A 194 0.32 16.95 6.75
C LEU A 194 -0.74 16.01 6.17
N GLY A 195 -0.74 14.75 6.58
CA GLY A 195 -1.60 13.68 6.08
C GLY A 195 -0.87 12.75 5.13
N THR A 196 -1.35 11.52 5.08
CA THR A 196 -1.01 10.55 4.04
C THR A 196 -1.57 11.03 2.70
N LEU A 197 -0.75 11.07 1.67
CA LEU A 197 -1.23 11.28 0.31
C LEU A 197 -1.88 9.99 -0.19
N ALA A 198 -3.19 9.93 -0.20
CA ALA A 198 -3.97 8.86 -0.81
C ALA A 198 -4.16 9.17 -2.30
N ILE A 199 -3.77 8.22 -3.15
CA ILE A 199 -3.87 8.29 -4.61
C ILE A 199 -4.79 7.14 -5.02
N PHE A 200 -5.86 7.41 -5.76
CA PHE A 200 -6.82 6.38 -6.13
C PHE A 200 -7.42 6.62 -7.51
N GLY A 201 -7.90 5.55 -8.11
CA GLY A 201 -8.54 5.57 -9.41
C GLY A 201 -9.15 4.22 -9.73
N ARG A 202 -9.95 4.18 -10.79
CA ARG A 202 -10.71 3.02 -11.24
C ARG A 202 -10.19 2.54 -12.59
N LYS A 203 -10.18 1.22 -12.78
CA LYS A 203 -10.06 0.62 -14.09
C LYS A 203 -11.41 0.70 -14.79
N GLY A 204 -11.45 1.44 -15.92
CA GLY A 204 -12.67 1.72 -16.70
C GLY A 204 -13.27 0.53 -17.41
#